data_dcefa4afa1db9d051b64d2f07b511bff
#
_entry.id   dcefa4afa1db9d051b64d2f07b511bff
#
_cell.length_a   1.000
_cell.length_b   1.000
_cell.length_c   1.000
_cell.angle_alpha   90.00
_cell.angle_beta   90.00
_cell.angle_gamma   90.00
#
_symmetry.space_group_name_H-M   'P 1'
#
loop_
_entity.id
_entity.type
_entity.pdbx_description
1 polymer ?
#
loop_
_entity_poly.entity_id
_entity_poly.type
_entity_poly.pdbx_seq_one_letter_code
_entity_poly.pdbx_strand_id
1 'polypeptide(L)'
;RQQLYEQVGEDAYTQGFEVITTIDGDRQLAANKSLVDGLENYYDKRHGYRGPSTSYPPEFYTESNTNALDAWTEELQGVPEYGNQKAAIVVDVQDQSFRAMLRSGETVAVNWEGISWAYTFRSRNEAWPPPETASDAVSIGDLIRVRNTDDGWELGQVPEIQGALVSMSPSNGEIIALVGGYDFRRSQVNRVLTPRPPGSNFKPFLYGAALENGYSAATTINDAPITRGDYRPNNYENNFLGPITLRYALKESRNVPAVRLYDQVGSDKVLPFAAKFGIQTQNFPRNDLTVALGSQDVQPLEIVAAYSAIANGGYRVDPWFIKEISNLRDGLVFEASPTV
;
A
#
# COMPACT_ATOMS: atom_id res chain seq x y z
N ARG A 1 -19.48 -0.59 8.30
CA ARG A 1 -20.75 0.11 8.54
C ARG A 1 -21.62 0.14 7.29
N GLN A 2 -21.12 0.55 6.13
CA GLN A 2 -21.91 0.62 4.90
C GLN A 2 -22.56 -0.73 4.56
N GLN A 3 -21.80 -1.83 4.54
CA GLN A 3 -22.33 -3.15 4.25
C GLN A 3 -23.32 -3.65 5.31
N LEU A 4 -23.12 -3.30 6.58
CA LEU A 4 -24.13 -3.56 7.63
C LEU A 4 -25.44 -2.81 7.33
N TYR A 5 -25.31 -1.52 6.96
CA TYR A 5 -26.46 -0.70 6.58
C TYR A 5 -27.21 -1.27 5.36
N GLU A 6 -26.49 -1.78 4.36
CA GLU A 6 -27.08 -2.43 3.19
C GLU A 6 -27.91 -3.68 3.56
N GLN A 7 -27.60 -4.35 4.66
CA GLN A 7 -28.32 -5.55 5.13
C GLN A 7 -29.46 -5.23 6.09
N VAL A 8 -29.29 -4.27 7.01
CA VAL A 8 -30.23 -4.03 8.10
C VAL A 8 -30.83 -2.61 8.10
N GLY A 9 -30.47 -1.75 7.13
CA GLY A 9 -30.99 -0.38 7.00
C GLY A 9 -30.65 0.51 8.18
N GLU A 10 -31.60 1.38 8.57
CA GLU A 10 -31.44 2.35 9.67
C GLU A 10 -31.15 1.70 11.02
N ASP A 11 -31.54 0.44 11.21
CA ASP A 11 -31.29 -0.32 12.43
C ASP A 11 -29.79 -0.46 12.73
N ALA A 12 -28.93 -0.39 11.71
CA ALA A 12 -27.48 -0.37 11.86
C ALA A 12 -26.96 0.73 12.82
N TYR A 13 -27.72 1.80 13.02
CA TYR A 13 -27.36 2.94 13.88
C TYR A 13 -28.06 2.95 15.23
N THR A 14 -29.14 2.22 15.36
CA THR A 14 -30.04 2.30 16.53
C THR A 14 -30.09 1.01 17.38
N GLN A 15 -29.67 -0.11 16.79
CA GLN A 15 -29.66 -1.41 17.46
C GLN A 15 -28.24 -1.93 17.64
N GLY A 16 -28.06 -2.83 18.63
CA GLY A 16 -26.81 -3.57 18.82
C GLY A 16 -26.80 -4.83 17.96
N PHE A 17 -25.78 -4.95 17.09
CA PHE A 17 -25.53 -6.13 16.27
C PHE A 17 -24.20 -6.77 16.62
N GLU A 18 -24.17 -8.08 16.60
CA GLU A 18 -22.95 -8.87 16.51
C GLU A 18 -22.70 -9.20 15.03
N VAL A 19 -21.52 -8.87 14.53
CA VAL A 19 -21.15 -9.08 13.13
C VAL A 19 -19.92 -9.97 13.08
N ILE A 20 -20.10 -11.18 12.61
CA ILE A 20 -19.00 -12.12 12.37
C ILE A 20 -18.49 -11.91 10.96
N THR A 21 -17.17 -11.76 10.82
CA THR A 21 -16.51 -11.55 9.52
C THR A 21 -15.64 -12.73 9.15
N THR A 22 -15.21 -12.78 7.89
CA THR A 22 -14.27 -13.77 7.36
C THR A 22 -12.80 -13.45 7.69
N ILE A 23 -12.55 -12.31 8.33
CA ILE A 23 -11.20 -11.85 8.68
C ILE A 23 -10.57 -12.83 9.67
N ASP A 24 -9.40 -13.35 9.29
CA ASP A 24 -8.54 -14.14 10.15
C ASP A 24 -7.63 -13.23 10.98
N GLY A 25 -7.68 -13.33 12.31
CA GLY A 25 -6.98 -12.41 13.21
C GLY A 25 -5.45 -12.41 13.02
N ASP A 26 -4.84 -13.58 12.89
CA ASP A 26 -3.39 -13.70 12.74
C ASP A 26 -2.91 -13.15 11.39
N ARG A 27 -3.66 -13.44 10.32
CA ARG A 27 -3.39 -12.91 8.98
C ARG A 27 -3.62 -11.42 8.89
N GLN A 28 -4.63 -10.90 9.59
CA GLN A 28 -4.87 -9.46 9.67
C GLN A 28 -3.72 -8.74 10.39
N LEU A 29 -3.22 -9.30 11.50
CA LEU A 29 -2.05 -8.75 12.20
C LEU A 29 -0.80 -8.79 11.32
N ALA A 30 -0.56 -9.90 10.64
CA ALA A 30 0.55 -10.03 9.70
C ALA A 30 0.44 -9.03 8.54
N ALA A 31 -0.76 -8.83 7.99
CA ALA A 31 -1.01 -7.87 6.92
C ALA A 31 -0.77 -6.42 7.38
N ASN A 32 -1.25 -6.05 8.57
CA ASN A 32 -1.00 -4.74 9.15
C ASN A 32 0.51 -4.49 9.32
N LYS A 33 1.22 -5.46 9.94
CA LYS A 33 2.68 -5.37 10.15
C LYS A 33 3.41 -5.25 8.80
N SER A 34 3.09 -6.09 7.83
CA SER A 34 3.76 -6.09 6.53
C SER A 34 3.56 -4.78 5.76
N LEU A 35 2.35 -4.19 5.83
CA LEU A 35 2.09 -2.89 5.19
C LEU A 35 2.89 -1.78 5.87
N VAL A 36 2.86 -1.70 7.20
CA VAL A 36 3.61 -0.70 7.97
C VAL A 36 5.10 -0.83 7.70
N ASP A 37 5.66 -2.04 7.83
CA ASP A 37 7.09 -2.30 7.58
C ASP A 37 7.49 -1.95 6.13
N GLY A 38 6.65 -2.27 5.16
CA GLY A 38 6.89 -1.93 3.75
C GLY A 38 6.90 -0.42 3.49
N LEU A 39 6.00 0.33 4.13
CA LEU A 39 5.93 1.77 3.99
C LEU A 39 7.08 2.48 4.72
N GLU A 40 7.40 2.06 5.95
CA GLU A 40 8.42 2.69 6.78
C GLU A 40 9.84 2.30 6.36
N ASN A 41 10.13 0.98 6.32
CA ASN A 41 11.49 0.49 6.13
C ASN A 41 11.91 0.43 4.66
N TYR A 42 11.02 -0.08 3.80
CA TYR A 42 11.40 -0.26 2.40
C TYR A 42 11.25 1.01 1.58
N TYR A 43 10.14 1.75 1.76
CA TYR A 43 9.89 2.92 0.92
C TYR A 43 10.42 4.20 1.55
N ASP A 44 10.03 4.53 2.79
CA ASP A 44 10.28 5.84 3.38
C ASP A 44 11.76 6.05 3.75
N LYS A 45 12.39 5.08 4.45
CA LYS A 45 13.82 5.13 4.75
C LYS A 45 14.71 5.22 3.52
N ARG A 46 14.33 4.59 2.40
CA ARG A 46 15.08 4.64 1.15
C ARG A 46 15.19 6.05 0.57
N HIS A 47 14.24 6.93 0.87
CA HIS A 47 14.25 8.31 0.38
C HIS A 47 14.92 9.28 1.35
N GLY A 48 15.30 8.81 2.52
CA GLY A 48 16.01 9.58 3.52
C GLY A 48 15.11 10.21 4.59
N TYR A 49 15.76 10.76 5.60
CA TYR A 49 15.12 11.42 6.73
C TYR A 49 14.77 12.88 6.39
N ARG A 50 13.52 13.25 6.60
CA ARG A 50 13.00 14.59 6.26
C ARG A 50 13.25 15.66 7.35
N GLY A 51 13.96 15.28 8.41
CA GLY A 51 14.23 16.15 9.54
C GLY A 51 13.12 16.11 10.60
N PRO A 52 13.31 16.90 11.68
CA PRO A 52 12.34 17.00 12.76
C PRO A 52 11.05 17.70 12.30
N SER A 53 9.94 17.42 12.98
CA SER A 53 8.66 18.11 12.74
C SER A 53 8.69 19.57 13.15
N THR A 54 9.42 19.86 14.21
CA THR A 54 9.65 21.18 14.79
C THR A 54 10.92 21.10 15.62
N SER A 55 11.60 22.24 15.83
CA SER A 55 12.75 22.35 16.72
C SER A 55 12.47 23.43 17.76
N TYR A 56 12.64 23.08 19.03
CA TYR A 56 12.50 24.00 20.14
C TYR A 56 13.90 24.53 20.55
N PRO A 57 14.04 25.78 20.94
CA PRO A 57 15.34 26.36 21.32
C PRO A 57 15.99 25.57 22.46
N PRO A 58 17.29 25.22 22.37
CA PRO A 58 17.99 24.45 23.40
C PRO A 58 18.04 25.13 24.78
N GLU A 59 17.98 26.48 24.85
CA GLU A 59 17.95 27.23 26.09
C GLU A 59 16.75 26.95 27.01
N PHE A 60 15.71 26.34 26.48
CA PHE A 60 14.60 25.85 27.29
C PHE A 60 14.90 24.50 28.00
N TYR A 61 15.98 23.83 27.63
CA TYR A 61 16.36 22.56 28.25
C TYR A 61 17.67 22.70 29.07
N THR A 62 17.55 22.48 30.36
CA THR A 62 18.66 22.01 31.20
C THR A 62 18.14 20.82 32.02
N GLU A 63 18.92 19.79 32.24
CA GLU A 63 18.52 18.61 33.05
C GLU A 63 17.98 18.97 34.45
N SER A 64 18.29 20.18 34.92
CA SER A 64 17.80 20.76 36.18
C SER A 64 16.57 21.65 36.04
N ASN A 65 16.06 21.87 34.82
CA ASN A 65 14.89 22.74 34.58
C ASN A 65 13.63 21.92 34.43
N THR A 66 12.98 21.58 35.56
CA THR A 66 11.70 20.84 35.59
C THR A 66 10.58 21.56 34.81
N ASN A 67 10.60 22.89 34.73
CA ASN A 67 9.59 23.65 33.99
C ASN A 67 9.69 23.42 32.47
N ALA A 68 10.88 23.24 31.92
CA ALA A 68 11.06 22.95 30.50
C ALA A 68 10.59 21.52 30.15
N LEU A 69 10.84 20.54 31.01
CA LEU A 69 10.34 19.17 30.85
C LEU A 69 8.82 19.10 30.89
N ASP A 70 8.20 19.87 31.81
CA ASP A 70 6.74 19.96 31.92
C ASP A 70 6.15 20.56 30.63
N ALA A 71 6.73 21.67 30.13
CA ALA A 71 6.29 22.32 28.90
C ALA A 71 6.43 21.40 27.68
N TRP A 72 7.54 20.66 27.56
CA TRP A 72 7.74 19.71 26.45
C TRP A 72 6.81 18.49 26.57
N THR A 73 6.49 18.05 27.78
CA THR A 73 5.49 16.99 28.00
C THR A 73 4.10 17.46 27.54
N GLU A 74 3.73 18.73 27.82
CA GLU A 74 2.48 19.31 27.36
C GLU A 74 2.44 19.41 25.83
N GLU A 75 3.48 19.90 25.19
CA GLU A 75 3.60 19.92 23.72
C GLU A 75 3.45 18.53 23.11
N LEU A 76 4.11 17.51 23.66
CA LEU A 76 4.01 16.13 23.20
C LEU A 76 2.59 15.58 23.31
N GLN A 77 1.76 16.02 24.29
CA GLN A 77 0.37 15.57 24.41
C GLN A 77 -0.45 15.97 23.17
N GLY A 78 -0.16 17.10 22.55
CA GLY A 78 -0.83 17.59 21.34
C GLY A 78 -0.38 16.92 20.05
N VAL A 79 0.72 16.16 20.06
CA VAL A 79 1.30 15.57 18.83
C VAL A 79 0.66 14.19 18.55
N PRO A 80 -0.05 13.98 17.44
CA PRO A 80 -0.65 12.68 17.13
C PRO A 80 0.42 11.59 16.92
N GLU A 81 0.18 10.41 17.44
CA GLU A 81 1.00 9.21 17.19
C GLU A 81 0.29 8.27 16.22
N TYR A 82 1.03 7.73 15.25
CA TYR A 82 0.52 6.86 14.20
C TYR A 82 1.33 5.57 14.12
N GLY A 83 0.63 4.44 13.96
CA GLY A 83 1.28 3.14 13.95
C GLY A 83 2.07 2.91 15.25
N ASN A 84 3.35 2.56 15.11
CA ASN A 84 4.31 2.43 16.21
C ASN A 84 5.22 3.65 16.39
N GLN A 85 4.98 4.75 15.63
CA GLN A 85 5.76 5.98 15.68
C GLN A 85 5.36 6.84 16.89
N LYS A 86 6.22 6.90 17.89
CA LYS A 86 6.06 7.72 19.10
C LYS A 86 6.60 9.12 18.88
N ALA A 87 5.88 10.12 19.39
CA ALA A 87 6.40 11.47 19.45
C ALA A 87 7.44 11.58 20.57
N ALA A 88 8.57 12.22 20.29
CA ALA A 88 9.64 12.42 21.26
C ALA A 88 10.37 13.74 21.01
N ILE A 89 10.93 14.33 22.06
CA ILE A 89 11.81 15.50 21.96
C ILE A 89 13.23 15.07 22.34
N VAL A 90 14.19 15.44 21.51
CA VAL A 90 15.61 15.12 21.74
C VAL A 90 16.14 15.93 22.94
N VAL A 91 16.67 15.23 23.94
CA VAL A 91 17.15 15.84 25.18
C VAL A 91 18.68 15.77 25.34
N ASP A 92 19.34 14.87 24.60
CA ASP A 92 20.80 14.71 24.62
C ASP A 92 21.27 14.14 23.27
N VAL A 93 22.42 14.60 22.79
CA VAL A 93 23.02 14.12 21.54
C VAL A 93 24.49 13.82 21.79
N GLN A 94 24.91 12.62 21.51
CA GLN A 94 26.30 12.14 21.57
C GLN A 94 26.79 11.84 20.14
N ASP A 95 28.03 11.44 20.00
CA ASP A 95 28.62 11.13 18.69
C ASP A 95 27.83 10.07 17.91
N GLN A 96 27.52 8.94 18.56
CA GLN A 96 26.89 7.77 17.94
C GLN A 96 25.54 7.38 18.59
N SER A 97 24.89 8.32 19.29
CA SER A 97 23.60 8.10 19.93
C SER A 97 22.91 9.40 20.28
N PHE A 98 21.63 9.33 20.53
CA PHE A 98 20.89 10.40 21.19
C PHE A 98 19.90 9.85 22.21
N ARG A 99 19.44 10.73 23.12
CA ARG A 99 18.32 10.41 24.02
C ARG A 99 17.14 11.31 23.70
N ALA A 100 15.94 10.75 23.75
CA ALA A 100 14.71 11.49 23.51
C ALA A 100 13.67 11.18 24.58
N MET A 101 12.95 12.21 25.02
CA MET A 101 11.87 12.10 25.99
C MET A 101 10.56 11.82 25.25
N LEU A 102 9.90 10.74 25.65
CA LEU A 102 8.56 10.38 25.17
C LEU A 102 7.47 11.19 25.87
N ARG A 103 6.24 11.12 25.32
CA ARG A 103 5.03 11.71 25.93
C ARG A 103 4.80 11.24 27.38
N SER A 104 5.22 10.05 27.73
CA SER A 104 5.14 9.50 29.11
C SER A 104 6.08 10.18 30.10
N GLY A 105 7.02 11.01 29.63
CA GLY A 105 8.14 11.54 30.42
C GLY A 105 9.33 10.56 30.49
N GLU A 106 9.20 9.35 30.00
CA GLU A 106 10.28 8.38 29.90
C GLU A 106 11.30 8.84 28.85
N THR A 107 12.59 8.69 29.18
CA THR A 107 13.69 8.96 28.25
C THR A 107 14.21 7.67 27.65
N VAL A 108 14.24 7.58 26.33
CA VAL A 108 14.74 6.44 25.56
C VAL A 108 16.06 6.81 24.87
N ALA A 109 16.93 5.80 24.73
CA ALA A 109 18.20 5.95 24.01
C ALA A 109 18.07 5.32 22.61
N VAL A 110 18.54 6.04 21.61
CA VAL A 110 18.66 5.57 20.23
C VAL A 110 20.13 5.49 19.87
N ASN A 111 20.61 4.29 19.60
CA ASN A 111 21.99 4.02 19.23
C ASN A 111 22.21 4.19 17.73
N TRP A 112 23.45 4.09 17.29
CA TRP A 112 23.85 4.34 15.90
C TRP A 112 23.11 3.50 14.87
N GLU A 113 22.85 2.23 15.18
CA GLU A 113 22.09 1.33 14.34
C GLU A 113 20.70 1.88 14.01
N GLY A 114 20.08 2.56 14.98
CA GLY A 114 18.78 3.22 14.82
C GLY A 114 18.83 4.58 14.13
N ILE A 115 20.04 5.15 13.88
CA ILE A 115 20.23 6.49 13.31
C ILE A 115 20.86 6.44 11.91
N SER A 116 21.76 5.50 11.66
CA SER A 116 22.63 5.42 10.49
C SER A 116 21.89 5.41 9.14
N TRP A 117 20.61 5.07 9.15
CA TRP A 117 19.75 5.13 7.96
C TRP A 117 19.32 6.55 7.57
N ALA A 118 19.48 7.54 8.45
CA ALA A 118 18.91 8.88 8.33
C ALA A 118 19.68 9.77 7.34
N TYR A 119 19.82 9.29 6.11
CA TYR A 119 20.30 10.11 4.99
C TYR A 119 19.42 11.35 4.87
N THR A 120 19.98 12.53 4.79
CA THR A 120 19.16 13.73 4.66
C THR A 120 18.37 13.69 3.35
N PHE A 121 17.04 13.76 3.43
CA PHE A 121 16.16 13.82 2.28
C PHE A 121 16.45 15.05 1.43
N ARG A 122 16.61 14.85 0.13
CA ARG A 122 16.78 15.96 -0.84
C ARG A 122 15.64 16.02 -1.84
N SER A 123 15.30 14.87 -2.40
CA SER A 123 14.15 14.71 -3.29
C SER A 123 13.75 13.23 -3.35
N ARG A 124 12.63 12.91 -4.04
CA ARG A 124 12.18 11.52 -4.21
C ARG A 124 13.20 10.61 -4.92
N ASN A 125 14.18 11.18 -5.61
CA ASN A 125 15.16 10.44 -6.39
C ASN A 125 16.59 10.66 -5.89
N GLU A 126 16.80 11.51 -4.89
CA GLU A 126 18.12 11.89 -4.40
C GLU A 126 18.10 11.97 -2.87
N ALA A 127 19.07 11.35 -2.22
CA ALA A 127 19.43 11.53 -0.83
C ALA A 127 20.85 12.05 -0.73
N TRP A 128 21.15 12.77 0.35
CA TRP A 128 22.51 13.19 0.69
C TRP A 128 23.31 11.97 1.20
N PRO A 129 24.65 12.09 1.35
CA PRO A 129 25.41 11.04 2.02
C PRO A 129 24.81 10.66 3.39
N PRO A 130 25.10 9.42 3.87
CA PRO A 130 24.66 9.01 5.20
C PRO A 130 25.21 9.96 6.26
N PRO A 131 24.53 10.09 7.43
CA PRO A 131 25.09 10.80 8.56
C PRO A 131 26.38 10.11 9.04
N GLU A 132 27.32 10.88 9.54
CA GLU A 132 28.55 10.36 10.17
C GLU A 132 28.43 10.34 11.69
N THR A 133 27.61 11.26 12.22
CA THR A 133 27.30 11.42 13.64
C THR A 133 25.80 11.60 13.88
N ALA A 134 25.35 11.40 15.11
CA ALA A 134 23.94 11.61 15.45
C ALA A 134 23.51 13.07 15.27
N SER A 135 24.44 14.03 15.43
CA SER A 135 24.18 15.45 15.24
C SER A 135 23.92 15.85 13.78
N ASP A 136 24.26 15.00 12.81
CA ASP A 136 23.91 15.22 11.41
C ASP A 136 22.42 14.95 11.14
N ALA A 137 21.76 14.19 12.02
CA ALA A 137 20.36 13.83 11.90
C ALA A 137 19.44 14.59 12.84
N VAL A 138 19.87 14.84 14.07
CA VAL A 138 19.05 15.45 15.14
C VAL A 138 19.82 16.42 15.99
N SER A 139 19.11 17.38 16.59
CA SER A 139 19.63 18.35 17.56
C SER A 139 18.79 18.36 18.84
N ILE A 140 19.37 18.82 19.96
CA ILE A 140 18.61 18.96 21.21
C ILE A 140 17.44 19.92 20.99
N GLY A 141 16.25 19.54 21.46
CA GLY A 141 15.00 20.28 21.26
C GLY A 141 14.23 19.89 20.02
N ASP A 142 14.74 19.00 19.17
CA ASP A 142 14.02 18.51 18.00
C ASP A 142 12.84 17.62 18.39
N LEU A 143 11.65 17.95 17.87
CA LEU A 143 10.46 17.08 17.91
C LEU A 143 10.55 16.09 16.78
N ILE A 144 10.83 14.86 17.13
CA ILE A 144 11.07 13.75 16.22
C ILE A 144 10.05 12.62 16.42
N ARG A 145 10.19 11.58 15.61
CA ARG A 145 9.57 10.28 15.85
C ARG A 145 10.61 9.25 16.23
N VAL A 146 10.25 8.40 17.17
CA VAL A 146 11.03 7.20 17.51
C VAL A 146 10.09 5.99 17.52
N ARG A 147 10.62 4.81 17.23
CA ARG A 147 9.87 3.56 17.33
C ARG A 147 10.67 2.50 18.03
N ASN A 148 9.98 1.64 18.75
CA ASN A 148 10.61 0.48 19.39
C ASN A 148 10.56 -0.70 18.41
N THR A 149 11.69 -1.35 18.20
CA THR A 149 11.87 -2.53 17.36
C THR A 149 12.46 -3.67 18.20
N ASP A 150 12.59 -4.86 17.62
CA ASP A 150 13.24 -5.99 18.30
C ASP A 150 14.72 -5.69 18.62
N ASP A 151 15.37 -4.78 17.88
CA ASP A 151 16.75 -4.34 18.04
C ASP A 151 16.90 -3.10 18.96
N GLY A 152 15.81 -2.59 19.51
CA GLY A 152 15.77 -1.42 20.38
C GLY A 152 15.09 -0.21 19.73
N TRP A 153 15.34 0.98 20.29
CA TRP A 153 14.77 2.23 19.78
C TRP A 153 15.51 2.73 18.56
N GLU A 154 14.77 3.19 17.55
CA GLU A 154 15.32 3.82 16.35
C GLU A 154 14.62 5.15 16.03
N LEU A 155 15.34 6.03 15.33
CA LEU A 155 14.77 7.23 14.73
C LEU A 155 13.75 6.82 13.67
N GLY A 156 12.57 7.41 13.74
CA GLY A 156 11.46 7.12 12.84
C GLY A 156 10.95 8.36 12.11
N GLN A 157 10.08 8.13 11.16
CA GLN A 157 9.26 9.17 10.56
C GLN A 157 7.95 8.58 10.04
N VAL A 158 6.89 9.38 10.05
CA VAL A 158 5.59 8.95 9.51
C VAL A 158 5.67 8.95 7.99
N PRO A 159 5.42 7.83 7.29
CA PRO A 159 5.53 7.77 5.83
C PRO A 159 4.64 8.79 5.13
N GLU A 160 5.15 9.50 4.13
CA GLU A 160 4.34 10.40 3.29
C GLU A 160 3.38 9.64 2.39
N ILE A 161 3.83 8.50 1.90
CA ILE A 161 3.02 7.64 1.04
C ILE A 161 2.03 6.81 1.84
N GLN A 162 1.07 6.28 1.12
CA GLN A 162 0.07 5.37 1.63
C GLN A 162 0.09 4.09 0.79
N GLY A 163 -0.34 3.01 1.38
CA GLY A 163 -0.50 1.72 0.72
C GLY A 163 -1.76 1.01 1.17
N ALA A 164 -2.03 -0.13 0.60
CA ALA A 164 -3.09 -1.02 1.02
C ALA A 164 -2.65 -2.48 0.81
N LEU A 165 -3.27 -3.39 1.55
CA LEU A 165 -3.08 -4.82 1.39
C LEU A 165 -4.44 -5.50 1.49
N VAL A 166 -4.71 -6.44 0.61
CA VAL A 166 -5.87 -7.32 0.70
C VAL A 166 -5.45 -8.75 0.38
N SER A 167 -5.95 -9.69 1.17
CA SER A 167 -5.81 -11.14 0.96
C SER A 167 -7.20 -11.75 0.89
N MET A 168 -7.44 -12.57 -0.14
CA MET A 168 -8.72 -13.19 -0.42
C MET A 168 -8.53 -14.69 -0.70
N SER A 169 -9.48 -15.50 -0.26
CA SER A 169 -9.56 -16.91 -0.63
C SER A 169 -10.01 -17.05 -2.10
N PRO A 170 -9.21 -17.66 -2.97
CA PRO A 170 -9.61 -17.82 -4.36
C PRO A 170 -10.75 -18.82 -4.54
N SER A 171 -11.02 -19.70 -3.57
CA SER A 171 -12.03 -20.76 -3.70
C SER A 171 -13.46 -20.25 -3.49
N ASN A 172 -13.66 -19.22 -2.68
CA ASN A 172 -15.00 -18.77 -2.27
C ASN A 172 -15.16 -17.25 -2.12
N GLY A 173 -14.12 -16.45 -2.36
CA GLY A 173 -14.19 -15.00 -2.30
C GLY A 173 -14.09 -14.37 -0.91
N GLU A 174 -13.88 -15.16 0.15
CA GLU A 174 -13.68 -14.63 1.51
C GLU A 174 -12.50 -13.69 1.58
N ILE A 175 -12.69 -12.46 2.08
CA ILE A 175 -11.60 -11.55 2.42
C ILE A 175 -11.02 -12.00 3.76
N ILE A 176 -9.78 -12.45 3.74
CA ILE A 176 -9.08 -13.03 4.88
C ILE A 176 -8.35 -11.95 5.69
N ALA A 177 -7.80 -10.95 5.01
CA ALA A 177 -7.17 -9.77 5.61
C ALA A 177 -7.36 -8.56 4.71
N LEU A 178 -7.55 -7.38 5.30
CA LEU A 178 -7.71 -6.12 4.57
C LEU A 178 -7.13 -4.96 5.37
N VAL A 179 -6.17 -4.26 4.77
CA VAL A 179 -5.55 -3.07 5.35
C VAL A 179 -5.68 -1.93 4.33
N GLY A 180 -6.49 -0.92 4.67
CA GLY A 180 -6.83 0.18 3.74
C GLY A 180 -5.85 1.36 3.76
N GLY A 181 -4.88 1.39 4.68
CA GLY A 181 -3.92 2.48 4.82
C GLY A 181 -2.96 2.26 5.98
N TYR A 182 -2.00 3.16 6.14
CA TYR A 182 -0.97 3.10 7.17
C TYR A 182 -1.54 3.13 8.60
N ASP A 183 -2.40 4.10 8.90
CA ASP A 183 -3.09 4.24 10.19
C ASP A 183 -4.46 4.90 9.96
N PHE A 184 -5.52 4.31 10.54
CA PHE A 184 -6.89 4.79 10.38
C PHE A 184 -7.11 6.19 10.98
N ARG A 185 -6.38 6.55 12.06
CA ARG A 185 -6.45 7.88 12.67
C ARG A 185 -5.88 8.96 11.75
N ARG A 186 -4.91 8.61 10.89
CA ARG A 186 -4.33 9.50 9.90
C ARG A 186 -5.20 9.63 8.65
N SER A 187 -5.81 8.55 8.20
CA SER A 187 -6.65 8.53 7.01
C SER A 187 -7.65 7.40 7.07
N GLN A 188 -8.94 7.74 6.98
CA GLN A 188 -10.04 6.78 6.94
C GLN A 188 -10.35 6.26 5.52
N VAL A 189 -9.56 6.67 4.54
CA VAL A 189 -9.73 6.21 3.14
C VAL A 189 -9.28 4.76 3.02
N ASN A 190 -10.21 3.89 2.63
CA ASN A 190 -9.89 2.50 2.29
C ASN A 190 -9.36 2.41 0.86
N ARG A 191 -8.04 2.30 0.73
CA ARG A 191 -7.37 2.29 -0.59
C ARG A 191 -7.50 0.97 -1.33
N VAL A 192 -7.96 -0.08 -0.68
CA VAL A 192 -8.34 -1.34 -1.36
C VAL A 192 -9.51 -1.11 -2.31
N LEU A 193 -10.40 -0.14 -1.98
CA LEU A 193 -11.56 0.27 -2.78
C LEU A 193 -11.32 1.55 -3.60
N THR A 194 -10.15 2.15 -3.50
CA THR A 194 -9.83 3.38 -4.23
C THR A 194 -9.22 3.03 -5.59
N PRO A 195 -9.88 3.37 -6.72
CA PRO A 195 -9.38 3.04 -8.04
C PRO A 195 -8.00 3.67 -8.31
N ARG A 196 -7.12 2.90 -8.94
CA ARG A 196 -5.77 3.28 -9.35
C ARG A 196 -5.36 2.48 -10.58
N PRO A 197 -4.46 2.98 -11.41
CA PRO A 197 -3.91 2.23 -12.53
C PRO A 197 -3.26 0.93 -12.03
N PRO A 198 -3.72 -0.26 -12.47
CA PRO A 198 -3.14 -1.54 -12.06
C PRO A 198 -1.78 -1.79 -12.70
N GLY A 199 -1.39 -1.01 -13.71
CA GLY A 199 -0.16 -1.22 -14.45
C GLY A 199 -0.10 -2.61 -15.07
N SER A 200 1.04 -3.25 -15.02
CA SER A 200 1.29 -4.56 -15.62
C SER A 200 0.41 -5.70 -15.04
N ASN A 201 -0.30 -5.47 -13.93
CA ASN A 201 -1.28 -6.45 -13.45
C ASN A 201 -2.46 -6.64 -14.42
N PHE A 202 -2.67 -5.72 -15.37
CA PHE A 202 -3.68 -5.89 -16.42
C PHE A 202 -3.25 -6.84 -17.54
N LYS A 203 -1.95 -7.04 -17.76
CA LYS A 203 -1.40 -7.84 -18.88
C LYS A 203 -1.95 -9.28 -18.96
N PRO A 204 -2.11 -10.05 -17.88
CA PRO A 204 -2.69 -11.40 -17.98
C PRO A 204 -4.04 -11.46 -18.68
N PHE A 205 -4.89 -10.45 -18.50
CA PHE A 205 -6.21 -10.39 -19.15
C PHE A 205 -6.10 -10.07 -20.64
N LEU A 206 -5.18 -9.21 -21.04
CA LEU A 206 -4.84 -8.99 -22.45
C LEU A 206 -4.33 -10.27 -23.11
N TYR A 207 -3.37 -10.95 -22.48
CA TYR A 207 -2.81 -12.18 -23.04
C TYR A 207 -3.84 -13.32 -23.05
N GLY A 208 -4.71 -13.42 -22.05
CA GLY A 208 -5.84 -14.34 -22.03
C GLY A 208 -6.80 -14.09 -23.19
N ALA A 209 -7.15 -12.84 -23.45
CA ALA A 209 -7.97 -12.46 -24.61
C ALA A 209 -7.30 -12.86 -25.95
N ALA A 210 -5.99 -12.70 -26.04
CA ALA A 210 -5.24 -13.15 -27.23
C ALA A 210 -5.34 -14.67 -27.41
N LEU A 211 -5.16 -15.46 -26.35
CA LEU A 211 -5.28 -16.91 -26.41
C LEU A 211 -6.68 -17.35 -26.86
N GLU A 212 -7.75 -16.71 -26.35
CA GLU A 212 -9.14 -16.97 -26.77
C GLU A 212 -9.39 -16.63 -28.24
N ASN A 213 -8.57 -15.75 -28.84
CA ASN A 213 -8.67 -15.28 -30.21
C ASN A 213 -7.64 -15.88 -31.17
N GLY A 214 -7.17 -17.10 -30.88
CA GLY A 214 -6.35 -17.91 -31.79
C GLY A 214 -4.83 -17.72 -31.68
N TYR A 215 -4.37 -16.92 -30.74
CA TYR A 215 -2.94 -16.87 -30.40
C TYR A 215 -2.57 -18.07 -29.49
N SER A 216 -1.30 -18.39 -29.41
CA SER A 216 -0.77 -19.38 -28.50
C SER A 216 0.38 -18.79 -27.68
N ALA A 217 0.76 -19.46 -26.59
CA ALA A 217 1.91 -19.07 -25.80
C ALA A 217 3.23 -19.07 -26.60
N ALA A 218 3.28 -19.84 -27.69
CA ALA A 218 4.42 -19.90 -28.63
C ALA A 218 4.34 -18.88 -29.78
N THR A 219 3.19 -18.20 -29.95
CA THR A 219 3.05 -17.15 -30.97
C THR A 219 4.14 -16.10 -30.79
N THR A 220 4.82 -15.76 -31.88
CA THR A 220 5.90 -14.77 -31.87
C THR A 220 5.34 -13.36 -32.06
N ILE A 221 5.82 -12.43 -31.25
CA ILE A 221 5.54 -11.00 -31.33
C ILE A 221 6.85 -10.22 -31.34
N ASN A 222 6.91 -9.12 -32.09
CA ASN A 222 8.15 -8.35 -32.23
C ASN A 222 8.29 -7.31 -31.11
N ASP A 223 9.31 -7.47 -30.28
CA ASP A 223 9.75 -6.49 -29.30
C ASP A 223 10.73 -5.49 -29.95
N ALA A 224 10.20 -4.58 -30.75
CA ALA A 224 10.92 -3.53 -31.45
C ALA A 224 10.16 -2.20 -31.33
N PRO A 225 10.81 -1.04 -31.48
CA PRO A 225 10.15 0.25 -31.38
C PRO A 225 8.85 0.33 -32.19
N ILE A 226 7.83 0.94 -31.60
CA ILE A 226 6.53 1.20 -32.24
C ILE A 226 6.16 2.66 -32.06
N THR A 227 5.55 3.26 -33.07
CA THR A 227 5.00 4.61 -33.03
C THR A 227 3.54 4.58 -33.51
N ARG A 228 2.65 5.20 -32.77
CA ARG A 228 1.24 5.41 -33.09
C ARG A 228 0.87 6.87 -32.82
N GLY A 229 0.88 7.69 -33.84
CA GLY A 229 0.82 9.15 -33.65
C GLY A 229 2.01 9.62 -32.81
N ASP A 230 1.73 10.30 -31.72
CA ASP A 230 2.76 10.77 -30.77
C ASP A 230 3.12 9.74 -29.69
N TYR A 231 2.38 8.62 -29.63
CA TYR A 231 2.63 7.58 -28.63
C TYR A 231 3.80 6.69 -29.02
N ARG A 232 4.81 6.66 -28.15
CA ARG A 232 6.05 5.89 -28.33
C ARG A 232 6.38 5.11 -27.07
N PRO A 233 5.72 3.97 -26.83
CA PRO A 233 5.98 3.15 -25.64
C PRO A 233 7.40 2.60 -25.65
N ASN A 234 8.00 2.50 -24.47
CA ASN A 234 9.30 1.88 -24.27
C ASN A 234 9.20 0.76 -23.25
N ASN A 235 10.13 -0.18 -23.29
CA ASN A 235 10.31 -1.17 -22.24
C ASN A 235 11.01 -0.54 -21.03
N TYR A 236 10.80 -1.12 -19.84
CA TYR A 236 11.38 -0.59 -18.61
C TYR A 236 12.92 -0.54 -18.67
N GLU A 237 13.56 -1.56 -19.26
CA GLU A 237 15.00 -1.69 -19.39
C GLU A 237 15.59 -0.85 -20.55
N ASN A 238 14.77 -0.06 -21.26
CA ASN A 238 15.16 0.73 -22.43
C ASN A 238 15.86 -0.08 -23.53
N ASN A 239 15.54 -1.36 -23.67
CA ASN A 239 16.07 -2.24 -24.69
C ASN A 239 14.97 -2.96 -25.47
N PHE A 240 15.34 -3.56 -26.61
CA PHE A 240 14.44 -4.32 -27.47
C PHE A 240 15.09 -5.66 -27.83
N LEU A 241 14.28 -6.74 -27.82
CA LEU A 241 14.77 -8.13 -28.00
C LEU A 241 14.45 -8.70 -29.38
N GLY A 242 13.73 -7.94 -30.24
CA GLY A 242 13.28 -8.46 -31.52
C GLY A 242 12.12 -9.47 -31.37
N PRO A 243 12.02 -10.49 -32.25
CA PRO A 243 10.99 -11.51 -32.19
C PRO A 243 11.11 -12.38 -30.92
N ILE A 244 10.09 -12.36 -30.05
CA ILE A 244 9.99 -13.18 -28.83
C ILE A 244 8.63 -13.86 -28.76
N THR A 245 8.50 -14.93 -27.99
CA THR A 245 7.20 -15.59 -27.77
C THR A 245 6.30 -14.79 -26.82
N LEU A 246 4.97 -14.93 -26.93
CA LEU A 246 4.03 -14.33 -25.99
C LEU A 246 4.30 -14.78 -24.55
N ARG A 247 4.67 -16.04 -24.33
CA ARG A 247 5.08 -16.55 -23.02
C ARG A 247 6.23 -15.75 -22.43
N TYR A 248 7.28 -15.52 -23.22
CA TYR A 248 8.45 -14.76 -22.76
C TYR A 248 8.09 -13.29 -22.53
N ALA A 249 7.34 -12.68 -23.45
CA ALA A 249 6.90 -11.30 -23.35
C ALA A 249 6.08 -11.03 -22.06
N LEU A 250 5.18 -11.95 -21.69
CA LEU A 250 4.41 -11.85 -20.44
C LEU A 250 5.31 -12.09 -19.22
N LYS A 251 6.14 -13.13 -19.25
CA LYS A 251 7.08 -13.46 -18.16
C LYS A 251 7.97 -12.27 -17.78
N GLU A 252 8.56 -11.61 -18.76
CA GLU A 252 9.42 -10.45 -18.57
C GLU A 252 8.63 -9.12 -18.51
N SER A 253 7.29 -9.22 -18.52
CA SER A 253 6.41 -8.04 -18.47
C SER A 253 6.75 -6.94 -19.49
N ARG A 254 7.17 -7.33 -20.71
CA ARG A 254 7.59 -6.39 -21.77
C ARG A 254 6.42 -5.49 -22.17
N ASN A 255 6.67 -4.18 -22.26
CA ASN A 255 5.64 -3.19 -22.56
C ASN A 255 5.30 -3.14 -24.04
N VAL A 256 6.32 -3.06 -24.90
CA VAL A 256 6.11 -2.91 -26.35
C VAL A 256 5.39 -4.10 -26.97
N PRO A 257 5.73 -5.35 -26.64
CA PRO A 257 4.93 -6.51 -27.02
C PRO A 257 3.49 -6.46 -26.56
N ALA A 258 3.22 -6.01 -25.31
CA ALA A 258 1.85 -5.89 -24.81
C ALA A 258 1.04 -4.86 -25.61
N VAL A 259 1.62 -3.70 -25.91
CA VAL A 259 0.96 -2.67 -26.76
C VAL A 259 0.69 -3.19 -28.19
N ARG A 260 1.64 -3.89 -28.80
CA ARG A 260 1.42 -4.53 -30.12
C ARG A 260 0.31 -5.58 -30.07
N LEU A 261 0.28 -6.40 -29.03
CA LEU A 261 -0.71 -7.43 -28.85
C LEU A 261 -2.11 -6.82 -28.73
N TYR A 262 -2.23 -5.74 -27.93
CA TYR A 262 -3.48 -5.02 -27.79
C TYR A 262 -3.98 -4.41 -29.10
N ASP A 263 -3.07 -3.78 -29.86
CA ASP A 263 -3.36 -3.22 -31.18
C ASP A 263 -3.85 -4.29 -32.19
N GLN A 264 -3.27 -5.51 -32.11
CA GLN A 264 -3.62 -6.63 -32.99
C GLN A 264 -4.92 -7.36 -32.58
N VAL A 265 -5.13 -7.59 -31.29
CA VAL A 265 -6.31 -8.28 -30.77
C VAL A 265 -7.56 -7.39 -30.82
N GLY A 266 -7.38 -6.10 -30.52
CA GLY A 266 -8.43 -5.08 -30.48
C GLY A 266 -9.12 -4.97 -29.13
N SER A 267 -9.49 -3.72 -28.79
CA SER A 267 -10.19 -3.42 -27.52
C SER A 267 -11.55 -4.11 -27.40
N ASP A 268 -12.23 -4.33 -28.54
CA ASP A 268 -13.53 -5.00 -28.65
C ASP A 268 -13.48 -6.48 -28.19
N LYS A 269 -12.31 -7.08 -28.13
CA LYS A 269 -12.08 -8.44 -27.63
C LYS A 269 -11.45 -8.43 -26.24
N VAL A 270 -10.49 -7.53 -26.00
CA VAL A 270 -9.75 -7.48 -24.73
C VAL A 270 -10.64 -7.00 -23.58
N LEU A 271 -11.42 -5.92 -23.77
CA LEU A 271 -12.22 -5.35 -22.69
C LEU A 271 -13.36 -6.27 -22.24
N PRO A 272 -14.14 -6.89 -23.15
CA PRO A 272 -15.14 -7.89 -22.73
C PRO A 272 -14.51 -9.12 -22.07
N PHE A 273 -13.32 -9.55 -22.50
CA PHE A 273 -12.62 -10.66 -21.86
C PHE A 273 -12.24 -10.29 -20.41
N ALA A 274 -11.64 -9.12 -20.17
CA ALA A 274 -11.31 -8.67 -18.83
C ALA A 274 -12.57 -8.51 -17.94
N ALA A 275 -13.69 -8.09 -18.52
CA ALA A 275 -14.96 -7.97 -17.81
C ALA A 275 -15.50 -9.30 -17.29
N LYS A 276 -15.19 -10.45 -17.95
CA LYS A 276 -15.55 -11.78 -17.45
C LYS A 276 -14.95 -12.06 -16.07
N PHE A 277 -13.80 -11.47 -15.77
CA PHE A 277 -13.11 -11.59 -14.49
C PHE A 277 -13.61 -10.60 -13.41
N GLY A 278 -14.61 -9.78 -13.72
CA GLY A 278 -15.18 -8.78 -12.81
C GLY A 278 -14.57 -7.38 -12.90
N ILE A 279 -13.59 -7.15 -13.79
CA ILE A 279 -13.00 -5.83 -14.00
C ILE A 279 -14.02 -4.93 -14.72
N GLN A 280 -14.26 -3.74 -14.17
CA GLN A 280 -15.24 -2.79 -14.72
C GLN A 280 -14.65 -2.02 -15.91
N THR A 281 -14.68 -2.63 -17.09
CA THR A 281 -14.06 -2.10 -18.32
C THR A 281 -14.98 -1.20 -19.17
N GLN A 282 -16.23 -0.96 -18.79
CA GLN A 282 -17.23 -0.26 -19.60
C GLN A 282 -16.85 1.19 -19.91
N ASN A 283 -16.07 1.84 -19.04
CA ASN A 283 -15.60 3.21 -19.23
C ASN A 283 -14.18 3.30 -19.80
N PHE A 284 -13.54 2.16 -20.14
CA PHE A 284 -12.20 2.19 -20.70
C PHE A 284 -12.22 2.70 -22.16
N PRO A 285 -11.28 3.59 -22.51
CA PRO A 285 -11.20 4.12 -23.88
C PRO A 285 -10.81 3.02 -24.87
N ARG A 286 -11.59 2.86 -25.94
CA ARG A 286 -11.40 1.78 -26.92
C ARG A 286 -10.18 1.98 -27.82
N ASN A 287 -9.82 3.24 -28.10
CA ASN A 287 -8.75 3.59 -29.03
C ASN A 287 -7.44 3.99 -28.34
N ASP A 288 -7.31 3.70 -27.04
CA ASP A 288 -6.13 4.04 -26.26
C ASP A 288 -5.26 2.80 -26.03
N LEU A 289 -4.10 2.75 -26.67
CA LEU A 289 -3.16 1.65 -26.54
C LEU A 289 -2.50 1.57 -25.15
N THR A 290 -2.56 2.62 -24.35
CA THR A 290 -2.02 2.60 -22.97
C THR A 290 -2.79 1.65 -22.05
N VAL A 291 -4.03 1.30 -22.41
CA VAL A 291 -4.83 0.27 -21.71
C VAL A 291 -4.08 -1.05 -21.64
N ALA A 292 -3.29 -1.40 -22.66
CA ALA A 292 -2.43 -2.58 -22.66
C ALA A 292 -1.47 -2.65 -21.46
N LEU A 293 -1.12 -1.49 -20.92
CA LEU A 293 -0.20 -1.31 -19.81
C LEU A 293 -0.92 -1.04 -18.47
N GLY A 294 -2.25 -1.16 -18.45
CA GLY A 294 -3.06 -0.94 -17.25
C GLY A 294 -3.11 0.52 -16.82
N SER A 295 -3.27 1.46 -17.75
CA SER A 295 -3.37 2.90 -17.48
C SER A 295 -4.71 3.34 -16.89
N GLN A 296 -5.73 2.48 -16.98
CA GLN A 296 -7.08 2.81 -16.51
C GLN A 296 -7.26 2.41 -15.04
N ASP A 297 -8.00 3.23 -14.32
CA ASP A 297 -8.22 3.04 -12.89
C ASP A 297 -9.09 1.80 -12.62
N VAL A 298 -8.60 0.91 -11.73
CA VAL A 298 -9.29 -0.29 -11.26
C VAL A 298 -9.09 -0.37 -9.73
N GLN A 299 -10.08 -0.84 -9.00
CA GLN A 299 -9.92 -1.06 -7.56
C GLN A 299 -8.94 -2.22 -7.31
N PRO A 300 -8.01 -2.11 -6.34
CA PRO A 300 -7.16 -3.24 -5.97
C PRO A 300 -7.94 -4.51 -5.65
N LEU A 301 -9.12 -4.40 -5.03
CA LEU A 301 -10.00 -5.55 -4.75
C LEU A 301 -10.50 -6.25 -6.03
N GLU A 302 -10.85 -5.49 -7.07
CA GLU A 302 -11.24 -6.07 -8.37
C GLU A 302 -10.09 -6.87 -9.00
N ILE A 303 -8.86 -6.35 -8.91
CA ILE A 303 -7.69 -7.06 -9.44
C ILE A 303 -7.45 -8.36 -8.65
N VAL A 304 -7.55 -8.34 -7.33
CA VAL A 304 -7.39 -9.55 -6.50
C VAL A 304 -8.47 -10.59 -6.83
N ALA A 305 -9.73 -10.17 -6.97
CA ALA A 305 -10.83 -11.04 -7.37
C ALA A 305 -10.61 -11.64 -8.77
N ALA A 306 -10.15 -10.82 -9.71
CA ALA A 306 -9.85 -11.28 -11.06
C ALA A 306 -8.71 -12.31 -11.10
N TYR A 307 -7.66 -12.13 -10.29
CA TYR A 307 -6.58 -13.11 -10.15
C TYR A 307 -7.03 -14.38 -9.42
N SER A 308 -8.02 -14.29 -8.52
CA SER A 308 -8.60 -15.45 -7.85
C SER A 308 -9.25 -16.41 -8.87
N ALA A 309 -9.89 -15.89 -9.91
CA ALA A 309 -10.43 -16.71 -10.98
C ALA A 309 -9.34 -17.48 -11.75
N ILE A 310 -8.15 -16.91 -11.92
CA ILE A 310 -7.01 -17.62 -12.52
C ILE A 310 -6.51 -18.71 -11.57
N ALA A 311 -6.47 -18.44 -10.27
CA ALA A 311 -5.94 -19.36 -9.27
C ALA A 311 -6.85 -20.56 -8.98
N ASN A 312 -8.17 -20.42 -9.15
CA ASN A 312 -9.16 -21.45 -8.79
C ASN A 312 -9.66 -22.30 -9.99
N GLY A 313 -8.99 -22.20 -11.15
CA GLY A 313 -9.36 -22.98 -12.34
C GLY A 313 -10.37 -22.30 -13.26
N GLY A 314 -10.61 -21.00 -13.11
CA GLY A 314 -11.44 -20.21 -14.03
C GLY A 314 -12.81 -19.81 -13.48
N TYR A 315 -13.10 -20.08 -12.22
CA TYR A 315 -14.36 -19.69 -11.59
C TYR A 315 -14.28 -18.28 -11.01
N ARG A 316 -15.20 -17.41 -11.40
CA ARG A 316 -15.33 -16.10 -10.82
C ARG A 316 -15.91 -16.20 -9.42
N VAL A 317 -15.29 -15.55 -8.45
CA VAL A 317 -15.78 -15.38 -7.08
C VAL A 317 -15.89 -13.92 -6.76
N ASP A 318 -16.98 -13.50 -6.12
CA ASP A 318 -17.16 -12.13 -5.69
C ASP A 318 -16.60 -11.94 -4.26
N PRO A 319 -15.88 -10.84 -4.00
CA PRO A 319 -15.29 -10.60 -2.68
C PRO A 319 -16.37 -10.30 -1.62
N TRP A 320 -16.26 -10.92 -0.46
CA TRP A 320 -17.16 -10.68 0.66
C TRP A 320 -16.44 -10.88 2.01
N PHE A 321 -16.97 -10.27 3.09
CA PHE A 321 -16.35 -10.41 4.41
C PHE A 321 -17.34 -10.44 5.59
N ILE A 322 -18.63 -10.11 5.44
CA ILE A 322 -19.62 -10.34 6.48
C ILE A 322 -20.14 -11.76 6.37
N LYS A 323 -19.85 -12.57 7.39
CA LYS A 323 -20.27 -13.96 7.45
C LYS A 323 -21.66 -14.11 8.05
N GLU A 324 -21.88 -13.40 9.16
CA GLU A 324 -23.11 -13.49 9.93
C GLU A 324 -23.42 -12.15 10.59
N ILE A 325 -24.68 -11.80 10.69
CA ILE A 325 -25.19 -10.69 11.48
C ILE A 325 -26.29 -11.22 12.38
N SER A 326 -26.15 -10.99 13.67
CA SER A 326 -27.17 -11.32 14.67
C SER A 326 -27.45 -10.15 15.61
N ASN A 327 -28.60 -10.14 16.24
CA ASN A 327 -28.90 -9.22 17.33
C ASN A 327 -29.55 -9.96 18.51
N LEU A 328 -29.58 -9.31 19.67
CA LEU A 328 -30.13 -9.91 20.91
C LEU A 328 -31.66 -10.13 20.88
N ARG A 329 -32.38 -9.46 19.98
CA ARG A 329 -33.87 -9.56 19.91
C ARG A 329 -34.32 -10.63 18.94
N ASP A 330 -33.76 -10.60 17.74
CA ASP A 330 -34.25 -11.37 16.58
C ASP A 330 -33.37 -12.59 16.29
N GLY A 331 -32.22 -12.72 16.99
CA GLY A 331 -31.25 -13.77 16.75
C GLY A 331 -30.48 -13.55 15.43
N LEU A 332 -30.36 -14.57 14.61
CA LEU A 332 -29.71 -14.51 13.30
C LEU A 332 -30.53 -13.66 12.32
N VAL A 333 -29.95 -12.58 11.81
CA VAL A 333 -30.55 -11.64 10.87
C VAL A 333 -30.06 -11.86 9.45
N PHE A 334 -28.79 -12.22 9.29
CA PHE A 334 -28.16 -12.47 8.01
C PHE A 334 -27.09 -13.56 8.11
N GLU A 335 -27.05 -14.43 7.14
CA GLU A 335 -25.98 -15.40 6.91
C GLU A 335 -25.54 -15.36 5.44
N ALA A 336 -24.26 -15.26 5.19
CA ALA A 336 -23.72 -15.20 3.83
C ALA A 336 -23.92 -16.54 3.11
N SER A 337 -24.34 -16.46 1.85
CA SER A 337 -24.40 -17.60 0.92
C SER A 337 -23.61 -17.26 -0.33
N PRO A 338 -22.26 -17.39 -0.30
CA PRO A 338 -21.43 -17.02 -1.41
C PRO A 338 -21.70 -17.91 -2.62
N THR A 339 -21.81 -17.28 -3.79
CA THR A 339 -21.92 -17.97 -5.08
C THR A 339 -20.55 -18.07 -5.73
N VAL A 340 -20.23 -19.26 -6.25
CA VAL A 340 -19.03 -19.56 -7.04
C VAL A 340 -19.44 -19.81 -8.48
#